data_7b4220a0467a2013322271675215bd30
#
_entry.id   7b4220a0467a2013322271675215bd30
#
_cell.length_a   1.000
_cell.length_b   1.000
_cell.length_c   1.000
_cell.angle_alpha   90.00
_cell.angle_beta   90.00
_cell.angle_gamma   90.00
#
_symmetry.space_group_name_H-M   'P 1'
#
loop_
_entity.id
_entity.type
_entity.pdbx_description
1 polymer ?
#
loop_
_entity_poly.entity_id
_entity_poly.type
_entity_poly.pdbx_seq_one_letter_code
_entity_poly.pdbx_strand_id
1 'polypeptide(L)'
;PDNRLLGRRNLRRLDAESVRDAMIAVSGRAETGMFGKPVPIAYSAQGQVVVGLQNRDGNGDPTASASLGADEFRRSVYLTMKRSAPVGVLETFDAPPMNPNCEVRPSSTVPLQSLLLMNDPFVVARAADLAERVRSGVPGLDAGARVEFLWRLLFGGPPSVAERASGVSYLRMQTAELAAGLGKGPAAADGAVRGVSAPETLALASFCQALLGSNRFLYLE
;
A
#
# COMPACT_ATOMS: atom_id res chain seq x y z
N PRO A 1 11.93 20.77 24.84
CA PRO A 1 11.99 20.22 23.48
C PRO A 1 11.07 20.93 22.51
N ASP A 2 10.92 22.25 22.66
CA ASP A 2 10.03 23.12 21.85
C ASP A 2 10.58 23.43 20.44
N ASN A 3 11.71 22.82 20.06
CA ASN A 3 12.38 22.97 18.73
C ASN A 3 12.54 24.43 18.26
N ARG A 4 12.64 25.39 19.20
CA ARG A 4 12.75 26.84 18.92
C ARG A 4 13.90 27.21 17.98
N LEU A 5 14.96 26.41 17.98
CA LEU A 5 16.14 26.62 17.13
C LEU A 5 16.07 25.85 15.82
N LEU A 6 14.91 25.20 15.49
CA LEU A 6 14.72 24.42 14.30
C LEU A 6 15.82 23.36 14.06
N GLY A 7 16.38 22.81 15.13
CA GLY A 7 17.46 21.81 15.08
C GLY A 7 17.01 20.43 14.58
N ARG A 8 15.71 20.23 14.46
CA ARG A 8 15.10 19.03 13.89
C ARG A 8 13.82 19.37 13.16
N ARG A 9 13.42 18.55 12.20
CA ARG A 9 12.10 18.63 11.60
C ARG A 9 11.04 18.10 12.58
N ASN A 10 9.87 18.71 12.62
CA ASN A 10 8.74 18.14 13.34
C ASN A 10 8.24 16.90 12.61
N LEU A 11 7.91 15.86 13.36
CA LEU A 11 7.28 14.67 12.84
C LEU A 11 5.99 15.04 12.10
N ARG A 12 5.87 14.67 10.85
CA ARG A 12 4.70 14.97 10.02
C ARG A 12 4.27 13.71 9.29
N ARG A 13 2.98 13.38 9.39
CA ARG A 13 2.40 12.30 8.59
C ARG A 13 2.37 12.71 7.10
N LEU A 14 2.57 11.75 6.21
CA LEU A 14 2.34 11.93 4.78
C LEU A 14 0.87 12.29 4.52
N ASP A 15 0.63 13.16 3.56
CA ASP A 15 -0.71 13.46 3.07
C ASP A 15 -1.30 12.22 2.35
N ALA A 16 -2.61 12.10 2.29
CA ALA A 16 -3.31 10.94 1.72
C ALA A 16 -2.80 10.53 0.34
N GLU A 17 -2.64 11.51 -0.54
CA GLU A 17 -2.12 11.31 -1.89
C GLU A 17 -0.68 10.80 -1.86
N SER A 18 0.15 11.33 -0.95
CA SER A 18 1.54 10.90 -0.79
C SER A 18 1.65 9.48 -0.24
N VAL A 19 0.75 9.07 0.66
CA VAL A 19 0.70 7.68 1.17
C VAL A 19 0.42 6.71 0.01
N ARG A 20 -0.63 6.98 -0.79
CA ARG A 20 -0.95 6.14 -1.95
C ARG A 20 0.19 6.12 -2.97
N ASP A 21 0.71 7.29 -3.34
CA ASP A 21 1.75 7.42 -4.36
C ASP A 21 3.08 6.78 -3.90
N ALA A 22 3.43 6.89 -2.61
CA ALA A 22 4.59 6.21 -2.05
C ALA A 22 4.46 4.68 -2.13
N MET A 23 3.28 4.11 -1.78
CA MET A 23 3.04 2.67 -1.90
C MET A 23 3.19 2.18 -3.35
N ILE A 24 2.67 2.94 -4.32
CA ILE A 24 2.82 2.63 -5.74
C ILE A 24 4.30 2.72 -6.17
N ALA A 25 5.02 3.74 -5.73
CA ALA A 25 6.42 3.95 -6.10
C ALA A 25 7.34 2.85 -5.56
N VAL A 26 7.21 2.51 -4.28
CA VAL A 26 8.06 1.47 -3.67
C VAL A 26 7.73 0.08 -4.18
N SER A 27 6.48 -0.18 -4.57
CA SER A 27 6.08 -1.44 -5.21
C SER A 27 6.61 -1.60 -6.65
N GLY A 28 7.19 -0.53 -7.24
CA GLY A 28 7.72 -0.55 -8.60
C GLY A 28 6.66 -0.45 -9.69
N ARG A 29 5.43 -0.07 -9.32
CA ARG A 29 4.30 0.04 -10.28
C ARG A 29 4.07 1.45 -10.79
N ALA A 30 4.78 2.45 -10.26
CA ALA A 30 4.51 3.85 -10.55
C ALA A 30 4.57 4.16 -12.06
N GLU A 31 3.46 4.67 -12.59
CA GLU A 31 3.38 5.25 -13.91
C GLU A 31 3.68 6.75 -13.81
N THR A 32 4.77 7.16 -14.45
CA THR A 32 5.33 8.52 -14.33
C THR A 32 4.87 9.47 -15.44
N GLY A 33 4.03 9.00 -16.37
CA GLY A 33 3.49 9.81 -17.46
C GLY A 33 2.79 11.07 -16.93
N MET A 34 3.19 12.22 -17.46
CA MET A 34 2.59 13.51 -17.10
C MET A 34 1.50 13.87 -18.08
N PHE A 35 0.54 14.70 -17.60
CA PHE A 35 -0.62 15.19 -18.38
C PHE A 35 -1.58 14.08 -18.81
N GLY A 36 -2.48 14.38 -19.72
CA GLY A 36 -3.46 13.46 -20.26
C GLY A 36 -4.81 13.49 -19.53
N LYS A 37 -5.65 12.49 -19.82
CA LYS A 37 -7.00 12.39 -19.22
C LYS A 37 -6.93 12.01 -17.75
N PRO A 38 -7.90 12.47 -16.93
CA PRO A 38 -7.99 12.03 -15.53
C PRO A 38 -8.26 10.52 -15.46
N VAL A 39 -7.69 9.90 -14.43
CA VAL A 39 -7.86 8.47 -14.15
C VAL A 39 -9.26 8.26 -13.53
N PRO A 40 -10.10 7.42 -14.11
CA PRO A 40 -11.46 7.21 -13.63
C PRO A 40 -11.50 6.40 -12.34
N ILE A 41 -12.59 6.59 -11.59
CA ILE A 41 -12.94 5.83 -10.41
C ILE A 41 -14.24 5.05 -10.62
N ALA A 42 -14.34 3.90 -9.98
CA ALA A 42 -15.43 2.96 -10.11
C ALA A 42 -15.84 2.42 -8.74
N TYR A 43 -16.99 1.75 -8.68
CA TYR A 43 -17.38 0.97 -7.51
C TYR A 43 -16.90 -0.48 -7.67
N SER A 44 -16.32 -1.03 -6.62
CA SER A 44 -16.00 -2.45 -6.53
C SER A 44 -17.29 -3.27 -6.34
N ALA A 45 -17.19 -4.60 -6.44
CA ALA A 45 -18.30 -5.51 -6.13
C ALA A 45 -18.83 -5.36 -4.69
N GLN A 46 -18.01 -4.86 -3.78
CA GLN A 46 -18.34 -4.58 -2.37
C GLN A 46 -18.87 -3.15 -2.14
N GLY A 47 -19.05 -2.36 -3.21
CA GLY A 47 -19.51 -0.98 -3.14
C GLY A 47 -18.44 0.06 -2.73
N GLN A 48 -17.18 -0.35 -2.61
CA GLN A 48 -16.09 0.57 -2.31
C GLN A 48 -15.69 1.37 -3.55
N VAL A 49 -15.29 2.63 -3.37
CA VAL A 49 -14.76 3.44 -4.45
C VAL A 49 -13.28 3.12 -4.67
N VAL A 50 -12.98 2.63 -5.87
CA VAL A 50 -11.65 2.21 -6.29
C VAL A 50 -11.24 2.88 -7.59
N VAL A 51 -9.96 2.85 -7.90
CA VAL A 51 -9.46 3.28 -9.21
C VAL A 51 -9.79 2.20 -10.24
N GLY A 52 -10.43 2.57 -11.34
CA GLY A 52 -10.86 1.61 -12.36
C GLY A 52 -11.94 2.15 -13.30
N LEU A 53 -12.28 1.36 -14.30
CA LEU A 53 -13.44 1.62 -15.18
C LEU A 53 -14.70 1.00 -14.57
N GLN A 54 -15.78 1.77 -14.54
CA GLN A 54 -17.07 1.26 -14.11
C GLN A 54 -17.70 0.41 -15.20
N ASN A 55 -17.80 -0.89 -14.98
CA ASN A 55 -18.65 -1.75 -15.78
C ASN A 55 -20.11 -1.59 -15.35
N ARG A 56 -21.01 -1.76 -16.31
CA ARG A 56 -22.46 -1.74 -16.11
C ARG A 56 -23.07 -3.00 -16.71
N ASP A 57 -24.13 -3.49 -16.09
CA ASP A 57 -24.93 -4.59 -16.64
C ASP A 57 -25.86 -4.12 -17.76
N GLY A 58 -26.67 -5.03 -18.29
CA GLY A 58 -27.65 -4.74 -19.34
C GLY A 58 -28.75 -3.75 -18.93
N ASN A 59 -28.96 -3.51 -17.61
CA ASN A 59 -29.91 -2.53 -17.08
C ASN A 59 -29.25 -1.18 -16.79
N GLY A 60 -27.92 -1.09 -16.95
CA GLY A 60 -27.15 0.11 -16.67
C GLY A 60 -26.67 0.24 -15.22
N ASP A 61 -26.90 -0.77 -14.38
CA ASP A 61 -26.46 -0.79 -13.00
C ASP A 61 -24.94 -1.04 -12.89
N PRO A 62 -24.25 -0.39 -11.95
CA PRO A 62 -22.82 -0.59 -11.76
C PRO A 62 -22.52 -2.01 -11.31
N THR A 63 -21.58 -2.66 -12.01
CA THR A 63 -21.01 -3.97 -11.66
C THR A 63 -19.56 -3.83 -11.22
N ALA A 64 -18.81 -4.94 -11.17
CA ALA A 64 -17.40 -4.90 -10.79
C ALA A 64 -16.58 -3.94 -11.67
N SER A 65 -15.59 -3.29 -11.06
CA SER A 65 -14.66 -2.42 -11.78
C SER A 65 -13.76 -3.22 -12.71
N ALA A 66 -13.44 -2.67 -13.88
CA ALA A 66 -12.41 -3.19 -14.78
C ALA A 66 -11.09 -2.46 -14.57
N SER A 67 -9.99 -3.18 -14.79
CA SER A 67 -8.65 -2.64 -14.72
C SER A 67 -8.37 -1.63 -15.84
N LEU A 68 -7.60 -0.60 -15.50
CA LEU A 68 -7.04 0.40 -16.41
C LEU A 68 -5.61 0.04 -16.87
N GLY A 69 -5.09 -1.11 -16.42
CA GLY A 69 -3.71 -1.47 -16.68
C GLY A 69 -2.72 -0.53 -15.97
N ALA A 70 -1.75 0.03 -16.70
CA ALA A 70 -0.75 0.92 -16.13
C ALA A 70 -1.33 2.23 -15.58
N ASP A 71 -2.41 2.74 -16.14
CA ASP A 71 -3.02 4.01 -15.70
C ASP A 71 -3.55 3.98 -14.26
N GLU A 72 -3.83 2.79 -13.70
CA GLU A 72 -4.20 2.65 -12.28
C GLU A 72 -3.10 3.14 -11.33
N PHE A 73 -1.87 3.11 -11.78
CA PHE A 73 -0.67 3.41 -10.99
C PHE A 73 -0.12 4.81 -11.22
N ARG A 74 -0.90 5.66 -11.90
CA ARG A 74 -0.59 7.08 -12.01
C ARG A 74 -0.74 7.76 -10.65
N ARG A 75 -0.01 8.86 -10.47
CA ARG A 75 -0.05 9.68 -9.25
C ARG A 75 -1.48 10.11 -8.91
N SER A 76 -1.76 10.21 -7.62
CA SER A 76 -3.08 10.56 -7.08
C SER A 76 -3.62 11.89 -7.60
N VAL A 77 -2.75 12.83 -8.00
CA VAL A 77 -3.14 14.10 -8.61
C VAL A 77 -3.93 13.94 -9.91
N TYR A 78 -3.81 12.80 -10.58
CA TYR A 78 -4.55 12.49 -11.82
C TYR A 78 -5.88 11.77 -11.59
N LEU A 79 -6.20 11.38 -10.36
CA LEU A 79 -7.45 10.69 -10.07
C LEU A 79 -8.64 11.63 -10.24
N THR A 80 -9.71 11.10 -10.82
CA THR A 80 -11.00 11.80 -10.85
C THR A 80 -11.53 11.90 -9.42
N MET A 81 -11.75 13.13 -8.96
CA MET A 81 -12.34 13.38 -7.65
C MET A 81 -13.84 13.62 -7.80
N LYS A 82 -14.65 12.81 -7.11
CA LYS A 82 -16.10 12.98 -7.05
C LYS A 82 -16.52 13.26 -5.61
N ARG A 83 -17.31 14.30 -5.41
CA ARG A 83 -17.79 14.71 -4.08
C ARG A 83 -18.56 13.60 -3.35
N SER A 84 -19.37 12.85 -4.08
CA SER A 84 -20.22 11.78 -3.55
C SER A 84 -19.55 10.40 -3.52
N ALA A 85 -18.30 10.29 -3.98
CA ALA A 85 -17.61 9.02 -4.13
C ALA A 85 -16.09 9.21 -3.93
N PRO A 86 -15.64 9.52 -2.69
CA PRO A 86 -14.22 9.64 -2.39
C PRO A 86 -13.54 8.26 -2.47
N VAL A 87 -12.30 8.21 -2.93
CA VAL A 87 -11.50 6.98 -2.95
C VAL A 87 -11.13 6.61 -1.50
N GLY A 88 -11.45 5.39 -1.08
CA GLY A 88 -11.39 4.97 0.33
C GLY A 88 -10.03 5.20 1.00
N VAL A 89 -8.91 4.90 0.32
CA VAL A 89 -7.57 5.17 0.85
C VAL A 89 -7.35 6.67 1.07
N LEU A 90 -7.78 7.52 0.12
CA LEU A 90 -7.61 8.97 0.25
C LEU A 90 -8.48 9.54 1.37
N GLU A 91 -9.74 9.11 1.45
CA GLU A 91 -10.67 9.54 2.50
C GLU A 91 -10.17 9.17 3.89
N THR A 92 -9.74 7.91 4.06
CA THR A 92 -9.25 7.40 5.36
C THR A 92 -7.99 8.12 5.84
N PHE A 93 -7.17 8.64 4.94
CA PHE A 93 -5.97 9.42 5.27
C PHE A 93 -6.17 10.93 5.19
N ASP A 94 -7.39 11.41 5.39
CA ASP A 94 -7.74 12.82 5.49
C ASP A 94 -7.46 13.63 4.21
N ALA A 95 -7.77 13.07 3.02
CA ALA A 95 -7.78 13.88 1.81
C ALA A 95 -8.75 15.07 1.97
N PRO A 96 -8.44 16.24 1.42
CA PRO A 96 -9.30 17.41 1.58
C PRO A 96 -10.72 17.11 1.09
N PRO A 97 -11.75 17.44 1.90
CA PRO A 97 -13.12 17.36 1.43
C PRO A 97 -13.34 18.36 0.30
N MET A 98 -14.11 17.96 -0.72
CA MET A 98 -14.40 18.84 -1.87
C MET A 98 -15.48 19.89 -1.59
N ASN A 99 -15.76 20.24 -0.34
CA ASN A 99 -16.78 21.20 0.05
C ASN A 99 -16.18 22.30 0.93
N PRO A 100 -16.49 23.57 0.63
CA PRO A 100 -16.06 24.32 -0.52
C PRO A 100 -14.65 24.85 -0.47
N ASN A 101 -13.94 25.01 0.56
CA ASN A 101 -12.56 25.50 0.57
C ASN A 101 -11.83 24.95 1.80
N CYS A 102 -10.99 23.95 1.60
CA CYS A 102 -10.14 23.42 2.65
C CYS A 102 -8.91 24.34 2.81
N GLU A 103 -8.98 25.32 3.69
CA GLU A 103 -7.85 26.21 3.99
C GLU A 103 -6.71 25.47 4.71
N VAL A 104 -7.08 24.51 5.56
CA VAL A 104 -6.12 23.70 6.34
C VAL A 104 -6.48 22.23 6.20
N ARG A 105 -5.54 21.42 5.73
CA ARG A 105 -5.74 19.97 5.66
C ARG A 105 -5.84 19.37 7.07
N PRO A 106 -6.90 18.62 7.38
CA PRO A 106 -6.95 17.88 8.61
C PRO A 106 -5.85 16.81 8.63
N SER A 107 -5.40 16.43 9.80
CA SER A 107 -4.51 15.28 9.98
C SER A 107 -4.93 14.55 11.25
N SER A 108 -5.54 13.41 11.09
CA SER A 108 -5.99 12.55 12.18
C SER A 108 -5.14 11.30 12.30
N THR A 109 -5.13 10.69 13.46
CA THR A 109 -4.58 9.33 13.66
C THR A 109 -5.68 8.51 14.32
N VAL A 110 -6.33 7.69 13.52
CA VAL A 110 -7.50 6.92 13.93
C VAL A 110 -7.30 5.42 13.66
N PRO A 111 -7.91 4.54 14.45
CA PRO A 111 -7.80 3.08 14.27
C PRO A 111 -8.22 2.60 12.87
N LEU A 112 -9.12 3.31 12.22
CA LEU A 112 -9.58 2.98 10.86
C LEU A 112 -8.45 2.97 9.83
N GLN A 113 -7.45 3.85 10.00
CA GLN A 113 -6.26 3.88 9.13
C GLN A 113 -5.46 2.57 9.24
N SER A 114 -5.26 2.08 10.46
CA SER A 114 -4.57 0.80 10.68
C SER A 114 -5.37 -0.37 10.12
N LEU A 115 -6.69 -0.39 10.29
CA LEU A 115 -7.56 -1.43 9.73
C LEU A 115 -7.53 -1.42 8.20
N LEU A 116 -7.52 -0.24 7.57
CA LEU A 116 -7.37 -0.13 6.13
C LEU A 116 -6.01 -0.71 5.67
N LEU A 117 -4.91 -0.32 6.30
CA LEU A 117 -3.58 -0.83 5.95
C LEU A 117 -3.46 -2.35 6.08
N MET A 118 -4.25 -2.95 6.96
CA MET A 118 -4.26 -4.41 7.16
C MET A 118 -5.16 -5.15 6.16
N ASN A 119 -6.24 -4.54 5.68
CA ASN A 119 -7.31 -5.28 4.99
C ASN A 119 -7.63 -4.76 3.58
N ASP A 120 -7.20 -3.55 3.21
CA ASP A 120 -7.57 -2.96 1.92
C ASP A 120 -6.88 -3.70 0.76
N PRO A 121 -7.63 -4.14 -0.27
CA PRO A 121 -7.11 -4.88 -1.41
C PRO A 121 -5.98 -4.14 -2.16
N PHE A 122 -6.04 -2.80 -2.20
CA PHE A 122 -4.97 -2.00 -2.80
C PHE A 122 -3.66 -2.15 -2.03
N VAL A 123 -3.70 -2.06 -0.69
CA VAL A 123 -2.50 -2.19 0.15
C VAL A 123 -1.91 -3.60 0.06
N VAL A 124 -2.77 -4.63 0.15
CA VAL A 124 -2.36 -6.03 0.00
C VAL A 124 -1.71 -6.29 -1.36
N ALA A 125 -2.30 -5.77 -2.43
CA ALA A 125 -1.72 -5.92 -3.77
C ALA A 125 -0.38 -5.19 -3.91
N ARG A 126 -0.24 -3.99 -3.33
CA ARG A 126 1.07 -3.27 -3.34
C ARG A 126 2.12 -3.96 -2.50
N ALA A 127 1.76 -4.58 -1.40
CA ALA A 127 2.67 -5.40 -0.60
C ALA A 127 3.17 -6.63 -1.39
N ALA A 128 2.31 -7.26 -2.16
CA ALA A 128 2.69 -8.37 -3.03
C ALA A 128 3.62 -7.94 -4.17
N ASP A 129 3.32 -6.81 -4.85
CA ASP A 129 4.21 -6.24 -5.87
C ASP A 129 5.58 -5.87 -5.29
N LEU A 130 5.60 -5.29 -4.08
CA LEU A 130 6.84 -4.98 -3.37
C LEU A 130 7.65 -6.24 -3.05
N ALA A 131 6.99 -7.31 -2.59
CA ALA A 131 7.64 -8.59 -2.34
C ALA A 131 8.25 -9.17 -3.63
N GLU A 132 7.55 -9.08 -4.75
CA GLU A 132 8.09 -9.52 -6.05
C GLU A 132 9.28 -8.66 -6.50
N ARG A 133 9.21 -7.35 -6.29
CA ARG A 133 10.33 -6.44 -6.55
C ARG A 133 11.57 -6.80 -5.73
N VAL A 134 11.38 -7.13 -4.44
CA VAL A 134 12.48 -7.58 -3.55
C VAL A 134 13.04 -8.91 -4.02
N ARG A 135 12.17 -9.86 -4.37
CA ARG A 135 12.57 -11.18 -4.86
C ARG A 135 13.40 -11.08 -6.15
N SER A 136 13.02 -10.19 -7.05
CA SER A 136 13.73 -9.94 -8.31
C SER A 136 15.04 -9.18 -8.08
N GLY A 137 15.07 -8.23 -7.15
CA GLY A 137 16.26 -7.44 -6.81
C GLY A 137 17.30 -8.18 -5.97
N VAL A 138 16.85 -9.20 -5.20
CA VAL A 138 17.70 -10.05 -4.36
C VAL A 138 17.38 -11.51 -4.67
N PRO A 139 17.97 -12.07 -5.74
CA PRO A 139 17.77 -13.47 -6.08
C PRO A 139 18.33 -14.38 -4.99
N GLY A 140 17.69 -15.53 -4.80
CA GLY A 140 18.05 -16.47 -3.73
C GLY A 140 17.22 -16.32 -2.47
N LEU A 141 17.57 -17.06 -1.41
CA LEU A 141 16.81 -17.16 -0.16
C LEU A 141 17.44 -16.39 1.01
N ASP A 142 18.37 -15.45 0.76
CA ASP A 142 19.01 -14.67 1.82
C ASP A 142 18.01 -13.66 2.42
N ALA A 143 17.42 -14.05 3.54
CA ALA A 143 16.49 -13.19 4.28
C ALA A 143 17.16 -11.89 4.78
N GLY A 144 18.45 -11.93 5.13
CA GLY A 144 19.17 -10.74 5.58
C GLY A 144 19.36 -9.71 4.49
N ALA A 145 19.73 -10.15 3.28
CA ALA A 145 19.86 -9.27 2.12
C ALA A 145 18.50 -8.69 1.69
N ARG A 146 17.41 -9.47 1.77
CA ARG A 146 16.05 -8.98 1.49
C ARG A 146 15.60 -7.92 2.49
N VAL A 147 15.86 -8.10 3.78
CA VAL A 147 15.58 -7.09 4.80
C VAL A 147 16.39 -5.83 4.53
N GLU A 148 17.67 -5.93 4.22
CA GLU A 148 18.50 -4.77 3.90
C GLU A 148 18.02 -4.01 2.66
N PHE A 149 17.64 -4.72 1.60
CA PHE A 149 17.07 -4.13 0.40
C PHE A 149 15.77 -3.36 0.70
N LEU A 150 14.86 -3.96 1.49
CA LEU A 150 13.61 -3.31 1.92
C LEU A 150 13.88 -2.03 2.70
N TRP A 151 14.79 -2.04 3.67
CA TRP A 151 15.13 -0.85 4.45
C TRP A 151 15.64 0.29 3.58
N ARG A 152 16.58 0.00 2.69
CA ARG A 152 17.10 1.01 1.74
C ARG A 152 16.01 1.57 0.84
N LEU A 153 15.11 0.71 0.36
CA LEU A 153 14.03 1.09 -0.54
C LEU A 153 12.95 1.93 0.15
N LEU A 154 12.54 1.53 1.36
CA LEU A 154 11.43 2.15 2.07
C LEU A 154 11.86 3.35 2.92
N PHE A 155 13.06 3.31 3.49
CA PHE A 155 13.51 4.26 4.52
C PHE A 155 14.81 4.99 4.14
N GLY A 156 15.36 4.73 2.95
CA GLY A 156 16.54 5.42 2.43
C GLY A 156 17.87 5.04 3.07
N GLY A 157 17.90 4.11 4.05
CA GLY A 157 19.10 3.70 4.75
C GLY A 157 19.11 2.22 5.14
N PRO A 158 20.24 1.70 5.63
CA PRO A 158 20.31 0.32 6.09
C PRO A 158 19.55 0.12 7.41
N PRO A 159 19.08 -1.10 7.70
CA PRO A 159 18.54 -1.45 9.01
C PRO A 159 19.64 -1.42 10.08
N SER A 160 19.29 -1.12 11.31
CA SER A 160 20.13 -1.41 12.47
C SER A 160 20.31 -2.93 12.65
N VAL A 161 21.28 -3.33 13.45
CA VAL A 161 21.53 -4.76 13.75
C VAL A 161 20.27 -5.42 14.34
N ALA A 162 19.55 -4.73 15.23
CA ALA A 162 18.34 -5.24 15.85
C ALA A 162 17.19 -5.36 14.86
N GLU A 163 16.97 -4.35 14.00
CA GLU A 163 15.93 -4.38 12.97
C GLU A 163 16.18 -5.50 11.95
N ARG A 164 17.44 -5.67 11.53
CA ARG A 164 17.81 -6.76 10.63
C ARG A 164 17.54 -8.13 11.26
N ALA A 165 17.93 -8.33 12.51
CA ALA A 165 17.69 -9.57 13.22
C ALA A 165 16.19 -9.86 13.38
N SER A 166 15.38 -8.85 13.75
CA SER A 166 13.94 -8.97 13.89
C SER A 166 13.26 -9.30 12.56
N GLY A 167 13.65 -8.63 11.47
CA GLY A 167 13.12 -8.90 10.15
C GLY A 167 13.43 -10.32 9.66
N VAL A 168 14.66 -10.79 9.84
CA VAL A 168 15.06 -12.17 9.50
C VAL A 168 14.29 -13.18 10.35
N SER A 169 14.13 -12.92 11.64
CA SER A 169 13.36 -13.79 12.53
C SER A 169 11.89 -13.88 12.10
N TYR A 170 11.26 -12.74 11.79
CA TYR A 170 9.89 -12.70 11.28
C TYR A 170 9.72 -13.53 10.01
N LEU A 171 10.58 -13.33 9.01
CA LEU A 171 10.51 -14.07 7.75
C LEU A 171 10.62 -15.58 7.95
N ARG A 172 11.52 -16.02 8.83
CA ARG A 172 11.68 -17.45 9.15
C ARG A 172 10.45 -18.05 9.84
N MET A 173 9.95 -17.36 10.87
CA MET A 173 8.78 -17.82 11.62
C MET A 173 7.54 -17.86 10.74
N GLN A 174 7.27 -16.80 10.02
CA GLN A 174 6.11 -16.70 9.14
C GLN A 174 6.15 -17.73 8.00
N THR A 175 7.32 -17.98 7.41
CA THR A 175 7.50 -19.04 6.41
C THR A 175 7.18 -20.41 6.99
N ALA A 176 7.66 -20.70 8.19
CA ALA A 176 7.41 -21.99 8.85
C ALA A 176 5.91 -22.17 9.18
N GLU A 177 5.24 -21.14 9.69
CA GLU A 177 3.80 -21.18 9.98
C GLU A 177 2.96 -21.38 8.72
N LEU A 178 3.26 -20.65 7.65
CA LEU A 178 2.57 -20.79 6.37
C LEU A 178 2.81 -22.18 5.76
N ALA A 179 4.02 -22.70 5.83
CA ALA A 179 4.31 -24.07 5.36
C ALA A 179 3.54 -25.12 6.16
N ALA A 180 3.37 -24.95 7.46
CA ALA A 180 2.57 -25.82 8.31
C ALA A 180 1.06 -25.66 8.08
N GLY A 181 0.60 -24.44 7.77
CA GLY A 181 -0.82 -24.09 7.55
C GLY A 181 -1.35 -24.52 6.19
N LEU A 182 -0.53 -24.44 5.13
CA LEU A 182 -0.92 -24.87 3.78
C LEU A 182 -1.28 -26.35 3.67
N GLY A 183 -0.92 -27.16 4.68
CA GLY A 183 -1.34 -28.57 4.79
C GLY A 183 -2.69 -28.81 5.49
N LYS A 184 -3.38 -27.79 6.03
CA LYS A 184 -4.49 -27.97 6.98
C LYS A 184 -5.76 -27.13 6.77
N GLY A 185 -5.83 -26.27 5.76
CA GLY A 185 -6.97 -25.33 5.64
C GLY A 185 -7.69 -25.37 4.30
N PRO A 186 -9.00 -24.99 4.27
CA PRO A 186 -9.69 -24.72 3.02
C PRO A 186 -9.00 -23.58 2.29
N ALA A 187 -8.97 -23.67 0.96
CA ALA A 187 -8.35 -22.70 0.06
C ALA A 187 -8.68 -21.28 0.50
N ALA A 188 -7.62 -20.47 0.57
CA ALA A 188 -7.68 -19.09 1.02
C ALA A 188 -8.88 -18.31 0.45
N ALA A 189 -9.54 -17.58 1.33
CA ALA A 189 -10.65 -16.69 1.01
C ALA A 189 -10.33 -15.79 -0.20
N ASP A 190 -11.36 -15.55 -1.02
CA ASP A 190 -11.36 -14.68 -2.19
C ASP A 190 -10.59 -13.37 -1.95
N GLY A 191 -9.49 -13.19 -2.61
CA GLY A 191 -8.56 -12.07 -2.44
C GLY A 191 -7.09 -12.48 -2.48
N ALA A 192 -6.80 -13.77 -2.50
CA ALA A 192 -5.46 -14.31 -2.56
C ALA A 192 -4.72 -13.83 -3.82
N VAL A 193 -3.55 -13.29 -3.61
CA VAL A 193 -2.56 -12.91 -4.62
C VAL A 193 -2.45 -14.01 -5.67
N ARG A 194 -2.97 -13.75 -6.87
CA ARG A 194 -2.95 -14.71 -7.97
C ARG A 194 -1.52 -15.14 -8.26
N GLY A 195 -1.24 -16.42 -8.09
CA GLY A 195 0.01 -17.06 -8.54
C GLY A 195 1.11 -17.21 -7.49
N VAL A 196 0.86 -16.98 -6.20
CA VAL A 196 1.87 -17.13 -5.15
C VAL A 196 1.62 -18.41 -4.35
N SER A 197 2.33 -19.48 -4.72
CA SER A 197 2.19 -20.80 -4.07
C SER A 197 3.25 -21.07 -3.00
N ALA A 198 4.33 -20.30 -2.93
CA ALA A 198 5.46 -20.58 -2.05
C ALA A 198 5.32 -19.84 -0.70
N PRO A 199 5.43 -20.55 0.45
CA PRO A 199 5.33 -19.95 1.79
C PRO A 199 6.27 -18.77 2.01
N GLU A 200 7.46 -18.80 1.43
CA GLU A 200 8.45 -17.72 1.52
C GLU A 200 7.98 -16.44 0.87
N THR A 201 7.26 -16.53 -0.25
CA THR A 201 6.76 -15.34 -0.95
C THR A 201 5.57 -14.74 -0.22
N LEU A 202 4.70 -15.56 0.36
CA LEU A 202 3.61 -15.11 1.22
C LEU A 202 4.14 -14.43 2.50
N ALA A 203 5.15 -15.02 3.14
CA ALA A 203 5.81 -14.44 4.30
C ALA A 203 6.45 -13.09 3.97
N LEU A 204 7.10 -12.97 2.80
CA LEU A 204 7.70 -11.73 2.35
C LEU A 204 6.61 -10.67 2.05
N ALA A 205 5.50 -11.03 1.42
CA ALA A 205 4.38 -10.11 1.17
C ALA A 205 3.75 -9.60 2.47
N SER A 206 3.55 -10.49 3.45
CA SER A 206 3.07 -10.11 4.78
C SER A 206 4.05 -9.17 5.50
N PHE A 207 5.35 -9.42 5.39
CA PHE A 207 6.37 -8.52 5.94
C PHE A 207 6.37 -7.15 5.25
N CYS A 208 6.27 -7.12 3.93
CA CYS A 208 6.14 -5.87 3.16
C CYS A 208 4.90 -5.08 3.60
N GLN A 209 3.76 -5.75 3.79
CA GLN A 209 2.54 -5.11 4.28
C GLN A 209 2.73 -4.48 5.66
N ALA A 210 3.35 -5.19 6.61
CA ALA A 210 3.64 -4.67 7.93
C ALA A 210 4.55 -3.43 7.88
N LEU A 211 5.54 -3.41 6.98
CA LEU A 211 6.42 -2.25 6.79
C LEU A 211 5.70 -1.06 6.16
N LEU A 212 4.83 -1.28 5.15
CA LEU A 212 4.00 -0.23 4.56
C LEU A 212 3.01 0.38 5.57
N GLY A 213 2.56 -0.39 6.56
CA GLY A 213 1.72 0.06 7.67
C GLY A 213 2.49 0.67 8.85
N SER A 214 3.81 0.72 8.80
CA SER A 214 4.62 1.23 9.90
C SER A 214 4.62 2.76 9.97
N ASN A 215 4.73 3.31 11.19
CA ASN A 215 4.88 4.75 11.37
C ASN A 215 6.09 5.32 10.62
N ARG A 216 7.18 4.55 10.53
CA ARG A 216 8.38 4.97 9.81
C ARG A 216 8.15 5.17 8.31
N PHE A 217 7.17 4.46 7.71
CA PHE A 217 6.77 4.65 6.32
C PHE A 217 5.77 5.81 6.17
N LEU A 218 4.89 6.00 7.15
CA LEU A 218 3.79 6.96 7.07
C LEU A 218 4.17 8.38 7.52
N TYR A 219 5.26 8.54 8.25
CA TYR A 219 5.69 9.82 8.81
C TYR A 219 7.08 10.21 8.31
N LEU A 220 7.27 11.50 8.11
CA LEU A 220 8.56 12.12 7.81
C LEU A 220 9.19 12.63 9.12
N GLU A 221 10.43 12.22 9.37
CA GLU A 221 11.29 12.70 10.46
C GLU A 221 12.20 13.84 10.01
#